data_6756395490341262c78d6b9b9ec1f83e
#
_entry.id   6756395490341262c78d6b9b9ec1f83e
#
_cell.length_a   1.000
_cell.length_b   1.000
_cell.length_c   1.000
_cell.angle_alpha   90.00
_cell.angle_beta   90.00
_cell.angle_gamma   90.00
#
_symmetry.space_group_name_H-M   'P 1'
#
loop_
_entity.id
_entity.type
_entity.pdbx_description
1 polymer ?
#
loop_
_entity_poly.entity_id
_entity_poly.type
_entity_poly.pdbx_seq_one_letter_code
_entity_poly.pdbx_strand_id
1 'polypeptide(L)'
;MPQTDPFTYNAPRKMTDAELARAIRLDAAAELDAMSLYEAHIQATDNEDAKKLLRFIAKDEKEHYALFHELIRRLDPQQAAEMQGIGAKLDAILSSSSGDDASEDAVDAAGESGDGNLSSILEERERLRRPTVGSLFGQLQS
;
A
#
# COMPACT_ATOMS: atom_id res chain seq x y z
N MET A 1 1.43 23.75 -1.73
CA MET A 1 1.22 22.31 -1.45
C MET A 1 -0.26 22.04 -1.58
N PRO A 2 -0.71 21.04 -2.36
CA PRO A 2 -2.11 20.68 -2.32
C PRO A 2 -2.42 20.16 -0.92
N GLN A 3 -3.41 20.74 -0.27
CA GLN A 3 -3.92 20.23 1.00
C GLN A 3 -4.56 18.87 0.73
N THR A 4 -3.97 17.83 1.30
CA THR A 4 -4.47 16.45 1.18
C THR A 4 -5.58 16.16 2.18
N ASP A 5 -5.65 16.91 3.29
CA ASP A 5 -6.70 16.81 4.28
C ASP A 5 -7.59 18.07 4.25
N PRO A 6 -8.89 17.95 3.88
CA PRO A 6 -9.81 19.08 3.88
C PRO A 6 -10.10 19.65 5.27
N PHE A 7 -9.67 18.98 6.33
CA PHE A 7 -9.91 19.37 7.72
C PHE A 7 -8.67 19.94 8.44
N THR A 8 -7.56 20.17 7.72
CA THR A 8 -6.25 20.53 8.31
C THR A 8 -6.27 21.74 9.26
N TYR A 9 -7.18 22.71 9.09
CA TYR A 9 -7.13 23.94 9.89
C TYR A 9 -8.42 24.36 10.60
N ASN A 10 -9.58 23.95 10.15
CA ASN A 10 -10.87 24.28 10.77
C ASN A 10 -11.93 23.30 10.31
N ALA A 11 -12.05 22.18 10.99
CA ALA A 11 -13.19 21.32 10.78
C ALA A 11 -14.46 22.10 11.18
N PRO A 12 -15.34 22.49 10.26
CA PRO A 12 -16.55 23.24 10.58
C PRO A 12 -17.54 22.42 11.41
N ARG A 13 -17.31 21.12 11.50
CA ARG A 13 -18.07 20.13 12.27
C ARG A 13 -17.17 18.98 12.70
N LYS A 14 -17.66 18.13 13.60
CA LYS A 14 -16.97 16.87 13.94
C LYS A 14 -16.97 15.93 12.73
N MET A 15 -15.88 15.22 12.56
CA MET A 15 -15.76 14.19 11.53
C MET A 15 -16.64 12.98 11.86
N THR A 16 -17.17 12.33 10.85
CA THR A 16 -17.70 10.98 10.94
C THR A 16 -16.54 9.97 11.04
N ASP A 17 -16.83 8.74 11.47
CA ASP A 17 -15.80 7.68 11.54
C ASP A 17 -15.18 7.40 10.18
N ALA A 18 -15.94 7.46 9.09
CA ALA A 18 -15.42 7.30 7.74
C ALA A 18 -14.48 8.44 7.32
N GLU A 19 -14.75 9.66 7.73
CA GLU A 19 -13.86 10.81 7.49
C GLU A 19 -12.61 10.72 8.36
N LEU A 20 -12.77 10.32 9.62
CA LEU A 20 -11.65 10.09 10.52
C LEU A 20 -10.75 8.96 10.00
N ALA A 21 -11.30 7.85 9.54
CA ALA A 21 -10.52 6.77 8.93
C ALA A 21 -9.67 7.25 7.75
N ARG A 22 -10.21 8.18 6.91
CA ARG A 22 -9.42 8.79 5.82
C ARG A 22 -8.28 9.67 6.34
N ALA A 23 -8.52 10.47 7.37
CA ALA A 23 -7.50 11.29 8.00
C ALA A 23 -6.38 10.43 8.61
N ILE A 24 -6.74 9.41 9.39
CA ILE A 24 -5.77 8.50 10.03
C ILE A 24 -4.93 7.72 8.99
N ARG A 25 -5.45 7.44 7.79
CA ARG A 25 -4.63 6.87 6.71
C ARG A 25 -3.51 7.80 6.27
N LEU A 26 -3.73 9.12 6.30
CA LEU A 26 -2.68 10.11 6.00
C LEU A 26 -1.65 10.17 7.14
N ASP A 27 -2.08 10.07 8.39
CA ASP A 27 -1.17 9.98 9.54
C ASP A 27 -0.31 8.72 9.44
N ALA A 28 -0.91 7.56 9.17
CA ALA A 28 -0.17 6.32 8.94
C ALA A 28 0.82 6.40 7.77
N ALA A 29 0.46 7.09 6.69
CA ALA A 29 1.36 7.32 5.55
C ALA A 29 2.55 8.21 5.94
N ALA A 30 2.35 9.20 6.81
CA ALA A 30 3.42 10.06 7.30
C ALA A 30 4.45 9.27 8.13
N GLU A 31 4.03 8.28 8.93
CA GLU A 31 4.95 7.39 9.66
C GLU A 31 5.77 6.51 8.71
N LEU A 32 5.17 6.01 7.63
CA LEU A 32 5.90 5.25 6.60
C LEU A 32 6.96 6.12 5.89
N ASP A 33 6.62 7.35 5.56
CA ASP A 33 7.56 8.31 4.96
C ASP A 33 8.69 8.65 5.93
N ALA A 34 8.38 8.88 7.21
CA ALA A 34 9.37 9.17 8.25
C ALA A 34 10.36 8.01 8.42
N MET A 35 9.87 6.76 8.52
CA MET A 35 10.73 5.57 8.61
C MET A 35 11.68 5.46 7.42
N SER A 36 11.17 5.63 6.20
CA SER A 36 11.95 5.54 4.96
C SER A 36 13.03 6.63 4.91
N LEU A 37 12.68 7.85 5.34
CA LEU A 37 13.60 8.98 5.39
C LEU A 37 14.72 8.75 6.41
N TYR A 38 14.40 8.27 7.61
CA TYR A 38 15.40 7.98 8.65
C TYR A 38 16.34 6.85 8.22
N GLU A 39 15.83 5.79 7.59
CA GLU A 39 16.65 4.71 7.06
C GLU A 39 17.63 5.21 5.98
N ALA A 40 17.18 6.09 5.09
CA ALA A 40 18.04 6.72 4.08
C ALA A 40 19.14 7.60 4.74
N HIS A 41 18.79 8.38 5.76
CA HIS A 41 19.76 9.21 6.48
C HIS A 41 20.80 8.37 7.24
N ILE A 42 20.39 7.25 7.85
CA ILE A 42 21.29 6.31 8.52
C ILE A 42 22.34 5.76 7.54
N GLN A 43 21.95 5.48 6.30
CA GLN A 43 22.84 5.00 5.26
C GLN A 43 23.76 6.09 4.71
N ALA A 44 23.31 7.34 4.73
CA ALA A 44 24.01 8.49 4.14
C ALA A 44 24.98 9.21 5.08
N THR A 45 25.11 8.79 6.35
CA THR A 45 26.00 9.45 7.32
C THR A 45 26.98 8.48 7.97
N ASP A 46 28.18 8.96 8.30
CA ASP A 46 29.15 8.22 9.13
C ASP A 46 29.09 8.62 10.61
N ASN A 47 28.23 9.58 10.96
CA ASN A 47 28.07 10.02 12.35
C ASN A 47 27.31 8.96 13.17
N GLU A 48 28.01 8.27 14.05
CA GLU A 48 27.45 7.16 14.84
C GLU A 48 26.39 7.62 15.85
N ASP A 49 26.49 8.82 16.39
CA ASP A 49 25.47 9.36 17.30
C ASP A 49 24.17 9.67 16.54
N ALA A 50 24.28 10.23 15.34
CA ALA A 50 23.14 10.45 14.47
C ALA A 50 22.47 9.12 14.07
N LYS A 51 23.24 8.12 13.65
CA LYS A 51 22.72 6.78 13.33
C LYS A 51 22.00 6.15 14.52
N LYS A 52 22.58 6.26 15.71
CA LYS A 52 21.99 5.68 16.92
C LYS A 52 20.66 6.34 17.27
N LEU A 53 20.59 7.67 17.21
CA LEU A 53 19.36 8.42 17.45
C LEU A 53 18.30 8.11 16.41
N LEU A 54 18.65 8.12 15.12
CA LEU A 54 17.70 7.85 14.04
C LEU A 54 17.15 6.43 14.09
N ARG A 55 17.95 5.42 14.45
CA ARG A 55 17.46 4.05 14.68
C ARG A 55 16.46 3.97 15.82
N PHE A 56 16.70 4.72 16.88
CA PHE A 56 15.79 4.78 18.03
C PHE A 56 14.45 5.37 17.60
N ILE A 57 14.46 6.53 16.93
CA ILE A 57 13.25 7.21 16.46
C ILE A 57 12.51 6.32 15.43
N ALA A 58 13.20 5.78 14.43
CA ALA A 58 12.59 4.92 13.41
C ALA A 58 11.91 3.67 13.99
N LYS A 59 12.35 3.20 15.15
CA LYS A 59 11.68 2.10 15.87
C LYS A 59 10.33 2.57 16.45
N ASP A 60 10.28 3.77 17.00
CA ASP A 60 9.05 4.32 17.56
C ASP A 60 8.01 4.57 16.47
N GLU A 61 8.41 5.03 15.27
CA GLU A 61 7.50 5.23 14.15
C GLU A 61 6.84 3.92 13.66
N LYS A 62 7.51 2.78 13.80
CA LYS A 62 6.90 1.47 13.53
C LYS A 62 5.75 1.14 14.47
N GLU A 63 5.88 1.52 15.73
CA GLU A 63 4.79 1.36 16.72
C GLU A 63 3.64 2.33 16.42
N HIS A 64 3.92 3.60 16.12
CA HIS A 64 2.91 4.58 15.75
C HIS A 64 2.11 4.13 14.52
N TYR A 65 2.81 3.69 13.46
CA TYR A 65 2.17 3.12 12.29
C TYR A 65 1.23 1.96 12.63
N ALA A 66 1.67 1.03 13.47
CA ALA A 66 0.85 -0.11 13.88
C ALA A 66 -0.40 0.32 14.67
N LEU A 67 -0.29 1.35 15.52
CA LEU A 67 -1.41 1.92 16.27
C LEU A 67 -2.43 2.60 15.34
N PHE A 68 -1.98 3.42 14.38
CA PHE A 68 -2.86 4.01 13.37
C PHE A 68 -3.54 2.95 12.52
N HIS A 69 -2.82 1.92 12.12
CA HIS A 69 -3.35 0.81 11.34
C HIS A 69 -4.46 0.05 12.08
N GLU A 70 -4.28 -0.21 13.38
CA GLU A 70 -5.32 -0.81 14.22
C GLU A 70 -6.52 0.12 14.41
N LEU A 71 -6.31 1.43 14.54
CA LEU A 71 -7.39 2.39 14.62
C LEU A 71 -8.21 2.44 13.33
N ILE A 72 -7.56 2.44 12.16
CA ILE A 72 -8.22 2.35 10.85
C ILE A 72 -9.10 1.10 10.78
N ARG A 73 -8.58 -0.04 11.24
CA ARG A 73 -9.31 -1.31 11.27
C ARG A 73 -10.61 -1.23 12.09
N ARG A 74 -10.61 -0.44 13.17
CA ARG A 74 -11.80 -0.21 14.01
C ARG A 74 -12.79 0.77 13.41
N LEU A 75 -12.31 1.76 12.68
CA LEU A 75 -13.13 2.80 12.06
C LEU A 75 -13.71 2.39 10.71
N ASP A 76 -13.10 1.41 10.03
CA ASP A 76 -13.48 0.93 8.71
C ASP A 76 -13.69 -0.59 8.72
N PRO A 77 -14.94 -1.06 8.91
CA PRO A 77 -15.26 -2.49 8.94
C PRO A 77 -14.94 -3.21 7.63
N GLN A 78 -15.02 -2.53 6.48
CA GLN A 78 -14.66 -3.11 5.19
C GLN A 78 -13.15 -3.37 5.13
N GLN A 79 -12.34 -2.42 5.55
CA GLN A 79 -10.88 -2.60 5.67
C GLN A 79 -10.53 -3.74 6.63
N ALA A 80 -11.24 -3.84 7.76
CA ALA A 80 -11.06 -4.92 8.71
C ALA A 80 -11.35 -6.29 8.09
N ALA A 81 -12.42 -6.39 7.30
CA ALA A 81 -12.81 -7.63 6.62
C ALA A 81 -11.77 -8.05 5.57
N GLU A 82 -11.26 -7.11 4.77
CA GLU A 82 -10.20 -7.38 3.77
C GLU A 82 -8.88 -7.83 4.41
N MET A 83 -8.59 -7.40 5.63
CA MET A 83 -7.39 -7.81 6.35
C MET A 83 -7.51 -9.20 6.97
N GLN A 84 -8.72 -9.71 7.17
CA GLN A 84 -8.91 -11.08 7.61
C GLN A 84 -8.47 -12.05 6.52
N GLY A 85 -7.60 -12.99 6.89
CA GLY A 85 -7.10 -14.00 5.96
C GLY A 85 -6.10 -13.49 4.91
N ILE A 86 -5.68 -12.22 4.97
CA ILE A 86 -4.73 -11.66 3.99
C ILE A 86 -3.39 -12.43 3.97
N GLY A 87 -2.95 -12.96 5.10
CA GLY A 87 -1.76 -13.81 5.17
C GLY A 87 -1.91 -15.07 4.33
N ALA A 88 -3.00 -15.82 4.50
CA ALA A 88 -3.26 -17.02 3.72
C ALA A 88 -3.42 -16.71 2.22
N LYS A 89 -4.03 -15.57 1.87
CA LYS A 89 -4.14 -15.11 0.49
C LYS A 89 -2.76 -14.77 -0.10
N LEU A 90 -1.90 -14.12 0.66
CA LEU A 90 -0.52 -13.84 0.25
C LEU A 90 0.26 -15.13 0.03
N ASP A 91 0.19 -16.07 0.96
CA ASP A 91 0.86 -17.38 0.86
C ASP A 91 0.41 -18.15 -0.39
N ALA A 92 -0.89 -18.11 -0.71
CA ALA A 92 -1.43 -18.71 -1.93
C ALA A 92 -0.88 -18.05 -3.21
N ILE A 93 -0.78 -16.71 -3.24
CA ILE A 93 -0.20 -15.97 -4.37
C ILE A 93 1.27 -16.32 -4.56
N LEU A 94 2.05 -16.35 -3.49
CA LEU A 94 3.49 -16.62 -3.55
C LEU A 94 3.78 -18.08 -3.93
N SER A 95 2.92 -19.03 -3.54
CA SER A 95 3.10 -20.44 -3.91
C SER A 95 2.64 -20.74 -5.34
N SER A 96 1.69 -19.99 -5.90
CA SER A 96 1.25 -20.16 -7.29
C SER A 96 2.29 -19.66 -8.31
N SER A 97 3.14 -18.70 -7.95
CA SER A 97 4.19 -18.17 -8.82
C SER A 97 5.44 -19.05 -8.92
N SER A 98 5.52 -20.14 -8.15
CA SER A 98 6.67 -21.05 -8.14
C SER A 98 6.55 -22.20 -9.18
N GLY A 99 5.48 -22.21 -9.99
CA GLY A 99 5.16 -23.31 -10.93
C GLY A 99 5.37 -23.00 -12.42
N ASP A 100 5.67 -21.77 -12.82
CA ASP A 100 5.66 -21.39 -14.24
C ASP A 100 7.06 -21.21 -14.87
N ASP A 101 8.09 -21.91 -14.37
CA ASP A 101 9.40 -21.90 -15.01
C ASP A 101 9.86 -23.32 -15.42
N ALA A 102 8.95 -24.10 -16.04
CA ALA A 102 9.37 -25.33 -16.76
C ALA A 102 8.35 -25.74 -17.82
N SER A 103 8.77 -25.62 -19.08
CA SER A 103 8.28 -26.30 -20.30
C SER A 103 7.25 -25.55 -21.15
N GLU A 104 7.72 -24.75 -22.06
CA GLU A 104 7.21 -24.72 -23.44
C GLU A 104 7.57 -26.06 -24.07
N ASP A 105 6.60 -26.95 -24.24
CA ASP A 105 6.44 -27.94 -25.32
C ASP A 105 5.41 -28.99 -24.89
N ALA A 106 4.16 -28.84 -25.31
CA ALA A 106 3.30 -29.93 -25.77
C ALA A 106 1.90 -29.43 -26.09
N VAL A 107 1.58 -29.46 -27.35
CA VAL A 107 0.28 -29.17 -27.93
C VAL A 107 -0.71 -30.30 -27.71
N ASP A 108 -2.01 -29.92 -27.67
CA ASP A 108 -3.22 -30.70 -27.95
C ASP A 108 -3.79 -31.64 -26.88
N ALA A 109 -4.94 -31.27 -26.33
CA ALA A 109 -6.27 -31.83 -26.53
C ALA A 109 -7.27 -31.49 -25.41
N ALA A 110 -8.34 -30.80 -25.81
CA ALA A 110 -9.72 -30.82 -25.32
C ALA A 110 -10.06 -30.87 -23.83
N GLY A 111 -10.82 -29.85 -23.36
CA GLY A 111 -11.60 -29.89 -22.13
C GLY A 111 -12.10 -28.52 -21.68
N GLU A 112 -13.26 -28.07 -22.20
CA GLU A 112 -14.01 -26.92 -21.73
C GLU A 112 -14.35 -27.04 -20.25
N SER A 113 -13.98 -26.02 -19.44
CA SER A 113 -14.90 -25.36 -18.50
C SER A 113 -14.15 -24.39 -17.58
N GLY A 114 -14.53 -23.11 -17.63
CA GLY A 114 -14.52 -22.26 -16.44
C GLY A 114 -13.40 -21.23 -16.27
N ASP A 115 -12.84 -20.62 -17.34
CA ASP A 115 -11.78 -19.61 -17.20
C ASP A 115 -12.14 -18.20 -17.75
N GLY A 116 -13.46 -17.90 -17.78
CA GLY A 116 -13.95 -16.63 -18.32
C GLY A 116 -13.81 -15.39 -17.42
N ASN A 117 -13.34 -15.51 -16.18
CA ASN A 117 -13.49 -14.41 -15.21
C ASN A 117 -12.18 -13.70 -14.82
N LEU A 118 -11.03 -14.32 -14.92
CA LEU A 118 -9.78 -13.66 -14.51
C LEU A 118 -9.21 -12.73 -15.58
N SER A 119 -9.26 -13.14 -16.84
CA SER A 119 -8.78 -12.30 -17.96
C SER A 119 -9.62 -11.05 -18.14
N SER A 120 -10.95 -11.16 -18.01
CA SER A 120 -11.85 -10.01 -18.10
C SER A 120 -11.67 -9.04 -16.91
N ILE A 121 -11.37 -9.54 -15.72
CA ILE A 121 -11.09 -8.72 -14.54
C ILE A 121 -9.73 -7.99 -14.68
N LEU A 122 -8.74 -8.63 -15.26
CA LEU A 122 -7.43 -8.04 -15.51
C LEU A 122 -7.50 -6.97 -16.62
N GLU A 123 -8.23 -7.22 -17.69
CA GLU A 123 -8.46 -6.25 -18.76
C GLU A 123 -9.28 -5.05 -18.28
N GLU A 124 -10.27 -5.25 -17.42
CA GLU A 124 -11.05 -4.17 -16.83
C GLU A 124 -10.23 -3.34 -15.83
N ARG A 125 -9.33 -3.95 -15.06
CA ARG A 125 -8.38 -3.25 -14.19
C ARG A 125 -7.35 -2.45 -14.97
N GLU A 126 -6.87 -2.94 -16.11
CA GLU A 126 -5.95 -2.20 -16.98
C GLU A 126 -6.66 -0.99 -17.62
N ARG A 127 -7.92 -1.14 -18.01
CA ARG A 127 -8.77 -0.08 -18.59
C ARG A 127 -9.13 1.00 -17.56
N LEU A 128 -9.20 0.64 -16.26
CA LEU A 128 -9.50 1.54 -15.15
C LEU A 128 -8.25 2.10 -14.46
N ARG A 129 -7.06 1.78 -14.93
CA ARG A 129 -5.82 2.40 -14.44
C ARG A 129 -5.86 3.89 -14.74
N ARG A 130 -6.27 4.67 -13.73
CA ARG A 130 -6.05 6.11 -13.74
C ARG A 130 -4.55 6.36 -13.79
N PRO A 131 -4.06 7.30 -14.63
CA PRO A 131 -2.65 7.63 -14.67
C PRO A 131 -2.20 8.03 -13.25
N THR A 132 -1.17 7.39 -12.76
CA THR A 132 -0.53 7.78 -11.49
C THR A 132 0.17 9.11 -11.68
N VAL A 133 0.35 9.87 -10.60
CA VAL A 133 1.03 11.17 -10.65
C VAL A 133 2.39 11.08 -11.36
N GLY A 134 3.09 9.95 -11.28
CA GLY A 134 4.36 9.70 -11.97
C GLY A 134 4.24 9.59 -13.50
N SER A 135 3.10 9.12 -14.04
CA SER A 135 2.88 9.04 -15.50
C SER A 135 2.53 10.37 -16.14
N LEU A 136 2.09 11.36 -15.35
CA LEU A 136 1.79 12.71 -15.82
C LEU A 136 3.07 13.55 -16.06
N PHE A 137 4.16 13.25 -15.34
CA PHE A 137 5.43 13.96 -15.53
C PHE A 137 6.20 13.53 -16.77
N GLY A 138 5.94 12.34 -17.32
CA GLY A 138 6.59 11.85 -18.55
C GLY A 138 6.07 12.50 -19.85
N GLN A 139 4.91 13.16 -19.84
CA GLN A 139 4.30 13.77 -21.02
C GLN A 139 4.63 15.26 -21.22
N LEU A 140 5.33 15.89 -20.28
CA LEU A 140 5.69 17.31 -20.34
C LEU A 140 7.10 17.57 -20.88
N GLN A 141 7.81 16.57 -21.40
CA GLN A 141 9.17 16.70 -21.95
C GLN A 141 9.28 16.28 -23.44
N SER A 142 8.17 16.31 -24.18
CA SER A 142 8.21 16.13 -25.64
C SER A 142 7.66 17.33 -26.36
#